data_b8484150b322de6085f14d6d84ae52d3
#
_entry.id   b8484150b322de6085f14d6d84ae52d3
#
_cell.length_a   1.000
_cell.length_b   1.000
_cell.length_c   1.000
_cell.angle_alpha   90.00
_cell.angle_beta   90.00
_cell.angle_gamma   90.00
#
_symmetry.space_group_name_H-M   'P 1'
#
loop_
_entity.id
_entity.type
_entity.pdbx_description
1 polymer ?
#
loop_
_entity_poly.entity_id
_entity_poly.type
_entity_poly.pdbx_seq_one_letter_code
_entity_poly.pdbx_strand_id
1 'polypeptide(L)'
;LGDVHCSEGNNNNDIGVPLTVLSADSHHCALVIEMGMRGPGEIERLSRCTEPDVAVITNIGTAHIGRLGSREAIAAAKCEITAALKPDGVVVIPAGDALLESALSKVWSGRVVRVRLADDTPVAADCIGVIDAGHLEVGAHRLPLPLEGRHNARNVLLALAVADQLGVDSASLNAMEVSVPGGRNRRLVQGRLTLLDETYNASPEAVMAALALLSSQPGRRFAVLGTMLELGAQSLQLHGDVAAQAAALKLDGLVVVDGGDEGRVMAHAAAALPRLAVVSSPEDAAQPLNEWLRAGDVVLLKASRGVALERLLPLLPSF
;
A
#
# COMPACT_ATOMS: atom_id res chain seq x y z
N LEU A 1 -21.14 4.62 12.79
CA LEU A 1 -22.15 3.91 11.99
C LEU A 1 -22.87 2.78 12.78
N GLY A 2 -22.33 2.24 13.84
CA GLY A 2 -22.80 1.04 14.51
C GLY A 2 -22.03 -0.21 14.05
N ASP A 3 -22.71 -1.36 13.95
CA ASP A 3 -22.05 -2.58 13.50
C ASP A 3 -21.72 -2.55 12.01
N VAL A 4 -20.45 -2.75 11.69
CA VAL A 4 -19.94 -2.74 10.31
C VAL A 4 -19.37 -4.12 9.99
N HIS A 5 -19.82 -4.71 8.89
CA HIS A 5 -19.21 -5.91 8.36
C HIS A 5 -18.19 -5.58 7.28
N CYS A 6 -17.06 -6.29 7.24
CA CYS A 6 -16.01 -6.02 6.27
C CYS A 6 -15.40 -7.29 5.69
N SER A 7 -14.75 -7.14 4.54
CA SER A 7 -13.97 -8.24 3.94
C SER A 7 -12.93 -8.77 4.90
N GLU A 8 -12.87 -10.08 5.09
CA GLU A 8 -11.87 -10.75 5.91
C GLU A 8 -10.63 -11.12 5.09
N GLY A 9 -9.45 -10.88 5.65
CA GLY A 9 -8.18 -11.28 5.06
C GLY A 9 -7.95 -10.68 3.67
N ASN A 10 -7.96 -11.51 2.63
CA ASN A 10 -7.83 -11.14 1.21
C ASN A 10 -9.04 -11.59 0.36
N ASN A 11 -10.24 -11.66 0.97
CA ASN A 11 -11.48 -12.03 0.30
C ASN A 11 -12.00 -10.90 -0.61
N ASN A 12 -11.21 -10.58 -1.65
CA ASN A 12 -11.44 -9.44 -2.53
C ASN A 12 -11.69 -9.82 -4.02
N ASN A 13 -11.98 -11.10 -4.28
CA ASN A 13 -12.18 -11.66 -5.62
C ASN A 13 -13.61 -12.19 -5.85
N ASP A 14 -13.85 -12.83 -7.00
CA ASP A 14 -15.15 -13.39 -7.43
C ASP A 14 -15.76 -14.42 -6.44
N ILE A 15 -14.99 -14.93 -5.49
CA ILE A 15 -15.46 -15.83 -4.44
C ILE A 15 -15.59 -15.07 -3.12
N GLY A 16 -14.56 -14.33 -2.74
CA GLY A 16 -14.48 -13.67 -1.44
C GLY A 16 -15.49 -12.54 -1.26
N VAL A 17 -15.73 -11.73 -2.30
CA VAL A 17 -16.71 -10.65 -2.23
C VAL A 17 -18.14 -11.16 -2.06
N PRO A 18 -18.64 -12.13 -2.86
CA PRO A 18 -19.96 -12.73 -2.60
C PRO A 18 -20.08 -13.36 -1.22
N LEU A 19 -19.04 -14.04 -0.72
CA LEU A 19 -19.05 -14.59 0.63
C LEU A 19 -19.18 -13.51 1.70
N THR A 20 -18.48 -12.39 1.55
CA THR A 20 -18.59 -11.23 2.44
C THR A 20 -20.02 -10.67 2.43
N VAL A 21 -20.63 -10.52 1.26
CA VAL A 21 -22.01 -10.05 1.14
C VAL A 21 -23.00 -11.01 1.79
N LEU A 22 -22.84 -12.33 1.55
CA LEU A 22 -23.73 -13.36 2.08
C LEU A 22 -23.60 -13.59 3.60
N SER A 23 -22.47 -13.22 4.18
CA SER A 23 -22.24 -13.30 5.63
C SER A 23 -22.72 -12.07 6.40
N ALA A 24 -23.22 -11.06 5.69
CA ALA A 24 -23.82 -9.88 6.32
C ALA A 24 -25.24 -10.18 6.82
N ASP A 25 -25.55 -9.62 7.97
CA ASP A 25 -26.86 -9.74 8.63
C ASP A 25 -27.58 -8.39 8.67
N SER A 26 -28.88 -8.42 8.97
CA SER A 26 -29.73 -7.22 9.06
C SER A 26 -29.36 -6.25 10.20
N HIS A 27 -28.50 -6.66 11.14
CA HIS A 27 -28.02 -5.77 12.19
C HIS A 27 -26.82 -4.93 11.75
N HIS A 28 -26.12 -5.31 10.68
CA HIS A 28 -25.03 -4.51 10.13
C HIS A 28 -25.55 -3.22 9.49
N CYS A 29 -24.98 -2.09 9.91
CA CYS A 29 -25.34 -0.77 9.41
C CYS A 29 -24.58 -0.40 8.14
N ALA A 30 -23.46 -1.05 7.86
CA ALA A 30 -22.65 -0.83 6.67
C ALA A 30 -21.82 -2.08 6.32
N LEU A 31 -21.48 -2.19 5.02
CA LEU A 31 -20.52 -3.16 4.49
C LEU A 31 -19.31 -2.42 3.94
N VAL A 32 -18.11 -2.84 4.33
CA VAL A 32 -16.85 -2.34 3.75
C VAL A 32 -16.19 -3.48 2.98
N ILE A 33 -16.20 -3.37 1.65
CA ILE A 33 -15.81 -4.46 0.77
C ILE A 33 -14.56 -4.07 -0.03
N GLU A 34 -13.48 -4.84 0.14
CA GLU A 34 -12.29 -4.74 -0.69
C GLU A 34 -12.51 -5.46 -2.01
N MET A 35 -12.15 -4.80 -3.13
CA MET A 35 -12.23 -5.38 -4.47
C MET A 35 -10.84 -5.40 -5.11
N GLY A 36 -10.38 -6.61 -5.44
CA GLY A 36 -9.14 -6.86 -6.15
C GLY A 36 -9.39 -7.26 -7.60
N MET A 37 -8.38 -7.08 -8.46
CA MET A 37 -8.45 -7.49 -9.86
C MET A 37 -7.12 -8.01 -10.35
N ARG A 38 -7.17 -8.86 -11.38
CA ARG A 38 -6.04 -9.31 -12.19
C ARG A 38 -6.26 -9.06 -13.68
N GLY A 39 -7.50 -8.73 -14.07
CA GLY A 39 -7.91 -8.48 -15.45
C GLY A 39 -9.10 -7.53 -15.56
N PRO A 40 -9.40 -7.05 -16.79
CA PRO A 40 -10.57 -6.23 -17.05
C PRO A 40 -11.88 -6.98 -16.77
N GLY A 41 -12.93 -6.25 -16.38
CA GLY A 41 -14.28 -6.78 -16.10
C GLY A 41 -14.40 -7.49 -14.75
N GLU A 42 -13.33 -7.66 -13.99
CA GLU A 42 -13.39 -8.30 -12.67
C GLU A 42 -13.99 -7.36 -11.63
N ILE A 43 -13.56 -6.11 -11.56
CA ILE A 43 -14.14 -5.10 -10.65
C ILE A 43 -15.60 -4.79 -11.02
N GLU A 44 -15.95 -4.78 -12.31
CA GLU A 44 -17.35 -4.62 -12.73
C GLU A 44 -18.26 -5.68 -12.12
N ARG A 45 -17.86 -6.96 -12.19
CA ARG A 45 -18.64 -8.06 -11.59
C ARG A 45 -18.79 -7.89 -10.07
N LEU A 46 -17.71 -7.49 -9.39
CA LEU A 46 -17.74 -7.26 -7.95
C LEU A 46 -18.64 -6.06 -7.60
N SER A 47 -18.56 -4.98 -8.36
CA SER A 47 -19.44 -3.81 -8.23
C SER A 47 -20.92 -4.19 -8.37
N ARG A 48 -21.26 -5.01 -9.38
CA ARG A 48 -22.62 -5.51 -9.58
C ARG A 48 -23.11 -6.46 -8.47
N CYS A 49 -22.19 -7.14 -7.80
CA CYS A 49 -22.52 -7.99 -6.65
C CYS A 49 -22.83 -7.17 -5.38
N THR A 50 -22.26 -5.98 -5.27
CA THR A 50 -22.29 -5.18 -4.03
C THR A 50 -23.18 -3.94 -4.12
N GLU A 51 -23.47 -3.40 -5.32
CA GLU A 51 -24.23 -2.18 -5.58
C GLU A 51 -23.84 -1.04 -4.62
N PRO A 52 -22.60 -0.53 -4.67
CA PRO A 52 -22.08 0.36 -3.64
C PRO A 52 -22.80 1.71 -3.58
N ASP A 53 -22.88 2.29 -2.38
CA ASP A 53 -23.28 3.69 -2.16
C ASP A 53 -22.08 4.64 -2.29
N VAL A 54 -20.90 4.16 -1.87
CA VAL A 54 -19.64 4.91 -1.96
C VAL A 54 -18.57 3.99 -2.52
N ALA A 55 -17.90 4.45 -3.59
CA ALA A 55 -16.74 3.76 -4.17
C ALA A 55 -15.45 4.51 -3.82
N VAL A 56 -14.39 3.76 -3.49
CA VAL A 56 -13.07 4.34 -3.18
C VAL A 56 -12.02 3.75 -4.12
N ILE A 57 -11.26 4.59 -4.80
CA ILE A 57 -10.08 4.16 -5.55
C ILE A 57 -8.85 4.77 -4.87
N THR A 58 -8.03 3.94 -4.25
CA THR A 58 -6.94 4.41 -3.38
C THR A 58 -5.73 4.94 -4.15
N ASN A 59 -5.41 4.35 -5.29
CA ASN A 59 -4.32 4.79 -6.17
C ASN A 59 -4.37 4.10 -7.53
N ILE A 60 -3.58 4.61 -8.50
CA ILE A 60 -3.24 3.92 -9.74
C ILE A 60 -1.73 3.66 -9.71
N GLY A 61 -1.37 2.41 -9.38
CA GLY A 61 0.00 1.93 -9.38
C GLY A 61 0.33 1.07 -10.60
N THR A 62 1.38 0.25 -10.47
CA THR A 62 1.83 -0.72 -11.47
C THR A 62 1.59 -2.18 -11.07
N ALA A 63 0.92 -2.41 -9.94
CA ALA A 63 0.52 -3.76 -9.55
C ALA A 63 -0.30 -4.43 -10.66
N HIS A 64 0.05 -5.68 -11.01
CA HIS A 64 -0.58 -6.46 -12.10
C HIS A 64 -0.40 -5.87 -13.52
N ILE A 65 0.54 -4.93 -13.73
CA ILE A 65 0.76 -4.31 -15.05
C ILE A 65 1.16 -5.34 -16.13
N GLY A 66 1.82 -6.41 -15.74
CA GLY A 66 2.15 -7.51 -16.65
C GLY A 66 0.92 -8.23 -17.23
N ARG A 67 -0.24 -8.14 -16.58
CA ARG A 67 -1.50 -8.73 -17.05
C ARG A 67 -2.39 -7.70 -17.77
N LEU A 68 -2.43 -6.48 -17.28
CA LEU A 68 -3.28 -5.39 -17.80
C LEU A 68 -2.60 -4.60 -18.92
N GLY A 69 -1.27 -4.68 -19.02
CA GLY A 69 -0.46 -4.11 -20.11
C GLY A 69 -0.04 -2.66 -19.87
N SER A 70 -0.86 -1.81 -19.27
CA SER A 70 -0.52 -0.40 -19.04
C SER A 70 -1.20 0.18 -17.79
N ARG A 71 -0.70 1.33 -17.31
CA ARG A 71 -1.32 2.07 -16.20
C ARG A 71 -2.69 2.63 -16.57
N GLU A 72 -2.91 2.98 -17.84
CA GLU A 72 -4.21 3.39 -18.38
C GLU A 72 -5.24 2.26 -18.27
N ALA A 73 -4.84 1.04 -18.60
CA ALA A 73 -5.70 -0.14 -18.45
C ALA A 73 -5.99 -0.46 -16.97
N ILE A 74 -5.01 -0.27 -16.07
CA ILE A 74 -5.22 -0.39 -14.62
C ILE A 74 -6.21 0.65 -14.14
N ALA A 75 -6.08 1.91 -14.57
CA ALA A 75 -7.01 2.98 -14.22
C ALA A 75 -8.43 2.68 -14.70
N ALA A 76 -8.58 2.23 -15.96
CA ALA A 76 -9.87 1.83 -16.51
C ALA A 76 -10.50 0.69 -15.72
N ALA A 77 -9.76 -0.38 -15.44
CA ALA A 77 -10.23 -1.52 -14.66
C ALA A 77 -10.64 -1.15 -13.22
N LYS A 78 -9.89 -0.27 -12.54
CA LYS A 78 -10.29 0.21 -11.21
C LYS A 78 -11.54 1.07 -11.25
N CYS A 79 -11.74 1.86 -12.30
CA CYS A 79 -12.94 2.66 -12.49
C CYS A 79 -14.20 1.82 -12.78
N GLU A 80 -14.07 0.53 -13.12
CA GLU A 80 -15.20 -0.42 -13.23
C GLU A 80 -16.01 -0.53 -11.91
N ILE A 81 -15.44 -0.11 -10.77
CA ILE A 81 -16.16 -0.06 -9.49
C ILE A 81 -17.43 0.82 -9.56
N THR A 82 -17.53 1.72 -10.53
CA THR A 82 -18.69 2.56 -10.74
C THR A 82 -19.81 1.87 -11.51
N ALA A 83 -19.61 0.65 -12.02
CA ALA A 83 -20.56 -0.01 -12.93
C ALA A 83 -21.95 -0.26 -12.31
N ALA A 84 -22.01 -0.46 -10.99
CA ALA A 84 -23.27 -0.56 -10.24
C ALA A 84 -23.30 0.40 -9.03
N LEU A 85 -22.45 1.43 -9.02
CA LEU A 85 -22.55 2.51 -8.06
C LEU A 85 -23.92 3.19 -8.21
N LYS A 86 -24.62 3.41 -7.10
CA LYS A 86 -25.96 4.00 -7.12
C LYS A 86 -25.96 5.38 -7.78
N PRO A 87 -27.06 5.83 -8.41
CA PRO A 87 -27.10 7.11 -9.14
C PRO A 87 -26.77 8.34 -8.29
N ASP A 88 -27.08 8.31 -7.00
CA ASP A 88 -26.76 9.31 -5.98
C ASP A 88 -25.46 8.99 -5.20
N GLY A 89 -24.76 7.94 -5.61
CA GLY A 89 -23.52 7.50 -5.00
C GLY A 89 -22.36 8.45 -5.24
N VAL A 90 -21.27 8.19 -4.51
CA VAL A 90 -20.08 9.06 -4.49
C VAL A 90 -18.83 8.24 -4.76
N VAL A 91 -17.93 8.79 -5.58
CA VAL A 91 -16.57 8.24 -5.76
C VAL A 91 -15.58 9.09 -4.97
N VAL A 92 -14.76 8.45 -4.13
CA VAL A 92 -13.70 9.10 -3.34
C VAL A 92 -12.34 8.71 -3.92
N ILE A 93 -11.51 9.69 -4.27
CA ILE A 93 -10.22 9.47 -4.93
C ILE A 93 -9.12 10.40 -4.38
N PRO A 94 -7.83 10.02 -4.50
CA PRO A 94 -6.74 10.99 -4.36
C PRO A 94 -6.80 12.03 -5.49
N ALA A 95 -6.60 13.29 -5.16
CA ALA A 95 -6.51 14.37 -6.13
C ALA A 95 -5.17 14.34 -6.89
N GLY A 96 -5.19 14.78 -8.16
CA GLY A 96 -3.97 15.01 -8.94
C GLY A 96 -3.43 13.79 -9.69
N ASP A 97 -4.10 12.65 -9.66
CA ASP A 97 -3.76 11.54 -10.56
C ASP A 97 -4.50 11.70 -11.90
N ALA A 98 -3.78 12.22 -12.89
CA ALA A 98 -4.36 12.51 -14.21
C ALA A 98 -4.89 11.26 -14.94
N LEU A 99 -4.29 10.09 -14.72
CA LEU A 99 -4.75 8.83 -15.30
C LEU A 99 -6.09 8.41 -14.69
N LEU A 100 -6.19 8.48 -13.36
CA LEU A 100 -7.43 8.18 -12.63
C LEU A 100 -8.55 9.15 -13.01
N GLU A 101 -8.28 10.45 -12.98
CA GLU A 101 -9.25 11.49 -13.35
C GLU A 101 -9.78 11.28 -14.79
N SER A 102 -8.86 11.03 -15.73
CA SER A 102 -9.21 10.78 -17.14
C SER A 102 -10.00 9.48 -17.33
N ALA A 103 -9.66 8.42 -16.62
CA ALA A 103 -10.39 7.15 -16.71
C ALA A 103 -11.79 7.27 -16.07
N LEU A 104 -11.87 7.88 -14.90
CA LEU A 104 -13.11 8.05 -14.15
C LEU A 104 -14.13 8.92 -14.91
N SER A 105 -13.68 10.03 -15.51
CA SER A 105 -14.57 10.94 -16.25
C SER A 105 -15.28 10.30 -17.47
N LYS A 106 -14.76 9.16 -17.96
CA LYS A 106 -15.36 8.42 -19.09
C LYS A 106 -16.54 7.53 -18.66
N VAL A 107 -16.57 7.14 -17.38
CA VAL A 107 -17.52 6.13 -16.87
C VAL A 107 -18.41 6.64 -15.73
N TRP A 108 -18.08 7.78 -15.15
CA TRP A 108 -18.83 8.36 -14.04
C TRP A 108 -19.00 9.88 -14.21
N SER A 109 -20.24 10.34 -14.15
CA SER A 109 -20.62 11.76 -14.21
C SER A 109 -21.23 12.28 -12.90
N GLY A 110 -21.37 11.42 -11.89
CA GLY A 110 -21.90 11.78 -10.59
C GLY A 110 -20.86 12.46 -9.68
N ARG A 111 -21.16 12.50 -8.40
CA ARG A 111 -20.34 13.18 -7.40
C ARG A 111 -18.97 12.49 -7.22
N VAL A 112 -17.91 13.30 -7.18
CA VAL A 112 -16.53 12.85 -6.89
C VAL A 112 -15.98 13.70 -5.76
N VAL A 113 -15.45 13.07 -4.71
CA VAL A 113 -14.75 13.72 -3.61
C VAL A 113 -13.26 13.45 -3.75
N ARG A 114 -12.48 14.51 -3.78
CA ARG A 114 -11.02 14.47 -3.98
C ARG A 114 -10.31 14.79 -2.69
N VAL A 115 -9.34 13.95 -2.32
CA VAL A 115 -8.52 14.17 -1.13
C VAL A 115 -7.05 14.34 -1.50
N ARG A 116 -6.32 15.16 -0.76
CA ARG A 116 -4.85 15.25 -0.87
C ARG A 116 -4.20 15.60 0.46
N LEU A 117 -2.95 15.27 0.60
CA LEU A 117 -2.12 15.82 1.68
C LEU A 117 -1.65 17.24 1.29
N ALA A 118 -1.43 18.09 2.28
CA ALA A 118 -1.08 19.50 2.05
C ALA A 118 0.23 19.68 1.30
N ASP A 119 1.17 18.74 1.49
CA ASP A 119 2.48 18.69 0.83
C ASP A 119 2.48 17.91 -0.51
N ASP A 120 1.31 17.41 -0.98
CA ASP A 120 1.13 16.94 -2.35
C ASP A 120 1.18 18.13 -3.33
N THR A 121 1.37 17.83 -4.62
CA THR A 121 1.24 18.84 -5.67
C THR A 121 -0.07 19.62 -5.50
N PRO A 122 -0.05 20.94 -5.46
CA PRO A 122 -1.23 21.75 -5.20
C PRO A 122 -2.21 21.69 -6.37
N VAL A 123 -3.24 20.88 -6.20
CA VAL A 123 -4.41 20.77 -7.10
C VAL A 123 -5.68 20.96 -6.27
N ALA A 124 -6.79 21.24 -6.92
CA ALA A 124 -8.08 21.34 -6.24
C ALA A 124 -8.44 20.02 -5.55
N ALA A 125 -8.90 20.10 -4.30
CA ALA A 125 -9.34 18.95 -3.51
C ALA A 125 -10.44 19.41 -2.54
N ASP A 126 -11.37 18.52 -2.27
CA ASP A 126 -12.47 18.76 -1.34
C ASP A 126 -12.03 18.60 0.12
N CYS A 127 -11.06 17.71 0.35
CA CYS A 127 -10.51 17.45 1.67
C CYS A 127 -8.97 17.48 1.63
N ILE A 128 -8.36 18.27 2.52
CA ILE A 128 -6.91 18.42 2.61
C ILE A 128 -6.46 18.04 4.02
N GLY A 129 -5.53 17.09 4.10
CA GLY A 129 -4.92 16.65 5.34
C GLY A 129 -3.49 17.17 5.51
N VAL A 130 -3.14 17.57 6.72
CA VAL A 130 -1.77 17.94 7.12
C VAL A 130 -1.22 16.87 8.05
N ILE A 131 -0.01 16.37 7.76
CA ILE A 131 0.69 15.46 8.68
C ILE A 131 1.55 16.31 9.62
N ASP A 132 1.28 16.21 10.91
CA ASP A 132 2.07 16.86 11.95
C ASP A 132 2.31 15.91 13.13
N ALA A 133 3.59 15.68 13.45
CA ALA A 133 4.05 14.91 14.63
C ALA A 133 3.26 13.60 14.87
N GLY A 134 3.04 12.81 13.82
CA GLY A 134 2.31 11.53 13.91
C GLY A 134 0.78 11.66 13.97
N HIS A 135 0.25 12.85 13.68
CA HIS A 135 -1.18 13.12 13.57
C HIS A 135 -1.54 13.54 12.15
N LEU A 136 -2.80 13.33 11.79
CA LEU A 136 -3.43 13.88 10.61
C LEU A 136 -4.39 14.99 11.06
N GLU A 137 -4.17 16.20 10.55
CA GLU A 137 -5.06 17.35 10.76
C GLU A 137 -5.92 17.54 9.51
N VAL A 138 -7.24 17.60 9.72
CA VAL A 138 -8.23 17.82 8.65
C VAL A 138 -9.23 18.87 9.14
N GLY A 139 -9.19 20.06 8.57
CA GLY A 139 -9.97 21.18 9.08
C GLY A 139 -9.60 21.51 10.54
N ALA A 140 -10.58 21.42 11.46
CA ALA A 140 -10.36 21.62 12.88
C ALA A 140 -10.05 20.33 13.67
N HIS A 141 -10.03 19.18 13.00
CA HIS A 141 -9.84 17.89 13.64
C HIS A 141 -8.38 17.46 13.60
N ARG A 142 -7.89 16.88 14.69
CA ARG A 142 -6.55 16.32 14.81
C ARG A 142 -6.65 14.88 15.32
N LEU A 143 -6.24 13.92 14.50
CA LEU A 143 -6.36 12.48 14.75
C LEU A 143 -4.96 11.85 14.80
N PRO A 144 -4.63 11.01 15.79
CA PRO A 144 -3.41 10.24 15.76
C PRO A 144 -3.44 9.27 14.56
N LEU A 145 -2.33 9.20 13.82
CA LEU A 145 -2.19 8.23 12.73
C LEU A 145 -1.99 6.84 13.32
N PRO A 146 -2.85 5.86 12.99
CA PRO A 146 -2.72 4.51 13.52
C PRO A 146 -1.53 3.75 12.93
N LEU A 147 -1.03 4.19 11.78
CA LEU A 147 0.10 3.60 11.06
C LEU A 147 1.03 4.70 10.55
N GLU A 148 2.34 4.43 10.63
CA GLU A 148 3.35 5.34 10.10
C GLU A 148 3.34 5.38 8.56
N GLY A 149 3.79 6.49 8.00
CA GLY A 149 3.99 6.66 6.57
C GLY A 149 2.91 7.49 5.88
N ARG A 150 3.37 8.29 4.93
CA ARG A 150 2.56 9.23 4.15
C ARG A 150 1.41 8.55 3.40
N HIS A 151 1.65 7.35 2.86
CA HIS A 151 0.63 6.56 2.17
C HIS A 151 -0.50 6.14 3.13
N ASN A 152 -0.17 5.79 4.37
CA ASN A 152 -1.16 5.46 5.40
C ASN A 152 -1.96 6.70 5.83
N ALA A 153 -1.32 7.86 5.97
CA ALA A 153 -2.03 9.11 6.21
C ALA A 153 -3.03 9.44 5.10
N ARG A 154 -2.67 9.20 3.82
CA ARG A 154 -3.61 9.37 2.70
C ARG A 154 -4.76 8.36 2.75
N ASN A 155 -4.50 7.10 3.14
CA ASN A 155 -5.55 6.10 3.32
C ASN A 155 -6.53 6.50 4.44
N VAL A 156 -6.02 7.04 5.55
CA VAL A 156 -6.86 7.60 6.63
C VAL A 156 -7.69 8.77 6.10
N LEU A 157 -7.10 9.66 5.32
CA LEU A 157 -7.82 10.81 4.75
C LEU A 157 -8.95 10.36 3.80
N LEU A 158 -8.71 9.33 2.97
CA LEU A 158 -9.74 8.70 2.14
C LEU A 158 -10.87 8.11 2.99
N ALA A 159 -10.52 7.39 4.07
CA ALA A 159 -11.50 6.81 4.98
C ALA A 159 -12.34 7.89 5.71
N LEU A 160 -11.71 9.00 6.13
CA LEU A 160 -12.43 10.14 6.72
C LEU A 160 -13.39 10.78 5.72
N ALA A 161 -12.96 10.94 4.46
CA ALA A 161 -13.84 11.45 3.41
C ALA A 161 -15.04 10.55 3.17
N VAL A 162 -14.87 9.21 3.22
CA VAL A 162 -15.99 8.26 3.17
C VAL A 162 -16.90 8.40 4.39
N ALA A 163 -16.34 8.48 5.59
CA ALA A 163 -17.11 8.64 6.81
C ALA A 163 -17.98 9.90 6.79
N ASP A 164 -17.44 11.01 6.26
CA ASP A 164 -18.19 12.27 6.07
C ASP A 164 -19.37 12.08 5.09
N GLN A 165 -19.17 11.34 3.97
CA GLN A 165 -20.27 11.06 3.03
C GLN A 165 -21.38 10.20 3.64
N LEU A 166 -21.06 9.40 4.65
CA LEU A 166 -22.01 8.57 5.41
C LEU A 166 -22.58 9.29 6.62
N GLY A 167 -22.31 10.59 6.81
CA GLY A 167 -22.81 11.40 7.91
C GLY A 167 -22.18 11.07 9.26
N VAL A 168 -21.02 10.44 9.28
CA VAL A 168 -20.25 10.19 10.52
C VAL A 168 -19.54 11.46 10.95
N ASP A 169 -19.77 11.91 12.14
CA ASP A 169 -19.03 13.03 12.74
C ASP A 169 -17.59 12.60 13.04
N SER A 170 -16.67 13.02 12.18
CA SER A 170 -15.22 12.76 12.37
C SER A 170 -14.66 13.38 13.65
N ALA A 171 -15.32 14.40 14.23
CA ALA A 171 -14.93 14.98 15.51
C ALA A 171 -15.09 14.02 16.70
N SER A 172 -15.93 12.99 16.54
CA SER A 172 -16.11 11.93 17.53
C SER A 172 -14.98 10.89 17.52
N LEU A 173 -14.12 10.91 16.50
CA LEU A 173 -13.01 9.96 16.34
C LEU A 173 -11.78 10.44 17.12
N ASN A 174 -11.61 9.97 18.35
CA ASN A 174 -10.47 10.34 19.19
C ASN A 174 -9.23 9.47 18.98
N ALA A 175 -9.41 8.23 18.57
CA ALA A 175 -8.35 7.29 18.26
C ALA A 175 -8.89 6.20 17.31
N MET A 176 -8.01 5.72 16.43
CA MET A 176 -8.31 4.57 15.56
C MET A 176 -7.36 3.44 15.91
N GLU A 177 -7.92 2.31 16.29
CA GLU A 177 -7.15 1.07 16.41
C GLU A 177 -7.25 0.30 15.10
N VAL A 178 -6.09 -0.07 14.54
CA VAL A 178 -6.02 -0.83 13.30
C VAL A 178 -5.34 -2.15 13.57
N SER A 179 -6.06 -3.25 13.35
CA SER A 179 -5.46 -4.57 13.33
C SER A 179 -4.79 -4.80 11.98
N VAL A 180 -3.48 -5.00 11.98
CA VAL A 180 -2.71 -5.20 10.75
C VAL A 180 -2.34 -6.67 10.62
N PRO A 181 -2.72 -7.35 9.52
CA PRO A 181 -2.26 -8.71 9.24
C PRO A 181 -0.72 -8.79 9.18
N GLY A 182 -0.17 -9.94 9.55
CA GLY A 182 1.28 -10.16 9.49
C GLY A 182 1.88 -9.82 8.13
N GLY A 183 3.06 -9.22 8.11
CA GLY A 183 3.76 -8.82 6.90
C GLY A 183 3.23 -7.54 6.23
N ARG A 184 2.39 -6.76 6.91
CA ARG A 184 1.90 -5.47 6.41
C ARG A 184 2.03 -4.40 7.48
N ASN A 185 2.75 -3.30 7.20
CA ASN A 185 2.91 -2.15 8.11
C ASN A 185 3.24 -2.55 9.57
N ARG A 186 3.93 -3.66 9.77
CA ARG A 186 4.18 -4.21 11.09
C ARG A 186 5.54 -3.77 11.59
N ARG A 187 5.57 -3.11 12.74
CA ARG A 187 6.80 -2.76 13.44
C ARG A 187 7.08 -3.80 14.51
N LEU A 188 8.21 -4.49 14.40
CA LEU A 188 8.68 -5.48 15.36
C LEU A 188 9.94 -4.96 16.03
N VAL A 189 10.10 -5.28 17.31
CA VAL A 189 11.33 -5.04 18.04
C VAL A 189 11.94 -6.39 18.41
N GLN A 190 13.14 -6.66 17.90
CA GLN A 190 13.89 -7.90 18.18
C GLN A 190 15.20 -7.54 18.90
N GLY A 191 15.19 -7.67 20.22
CA GLY A 191 16.26 -7.12 21.06
C GLY A 191 16.31 -5.60 20.88
N ARG A 192 17.41 -5.09 20.33
CA ARG A 192 17.60 -3.66 20.02
C ARG A 192 17.51 -3.34 18.53
N LEU A 193 17.05 -4.27 17.69
CA LEU A 193 16.72 -4.02 16.29
C LEU A 193 15.27 -3.59 16.15
N THR A 194 15.00 -2.70 15.20
CA THR A 194 13.67 -2.40 14.73
C THR A 194 13.49 -3.01 13.35
N LEU A 195 12.45 -3.83 13.17
CA LEU A 195 12.10 -4.45 11.90
C LEU A 195 10.81 -3.83 11.38
N LEU A 196 10.84 -3.33 10.15
CA LEU A 196 9.67 -2.91 9.39
C LEU A 196 9.26 -4.10 8.52
N ASP A 197 8.31 -4.89 9.02
CA ASP A 197 7.84 -6.11 8.36
C ASP A 197 6.75 -5.78 7.35
N GLU A 198 7.14 -5.81 6.09
CA GLU A 198 6.33 -5.57 4.89
C GLU A 198 6.38 -6.80 3.96
N THR A 199 6.57 -7.98 4.50
CA THR A 199 6.87 -9.22 3.76
C THR A 199 5.68 -9.80 3.01
N TYR A 200 4.45 -9.30 3.24
CA TYR A 200 3.24 -9.89 2.66
C TYR A 200 3.20 -9.79 1.13
N ASN A 201 3.52 -8.63 0.57
CA ASN A 201 3.52 -8.41 -0.88
C ASN A 201 4.36 -7.18 -1.26
N ALA A 202 4.71 -7.04 -2.54
CA ALA A 202 5.46 -5.91 -3.07
C ALA A 202 4.94 -5.48 -4.44
N SER A 203 4.78 -4.17 -4.61
CA SER A 203 4.68 -3.48 -5.89
C SER A 203 5.66 -2.32 -5.87
N PRO A 204 6.08 -1.77 -7.01
CA PRO A 204 7.04 -0.67 -7.06
C PRO A 204 6.65 0.51 -6.16
N GLU A 205 5.41 0.96 -6.20
CA GLU A 205 4.92 2.08 -5.38
C GLU A 205 4.94 1.74 -3.88
N ALA A 206 4.57 0.51 -3.52
CA ALA A 206 4.61 0.07 -2.14
C ALA A 206 6.04 -0.07 -1.61
N VAL A 207 7.00 -0.51 -2.45
CA VAL A 207 8.43 -0.54 -2.08
C VAL A 207 8.97 0.88 -1.93
N MET A 208 8.66 1.80 -2.86
CA MET A 208 9.05 3.20 -2.77
C MET A 208 8.54 3.87 -1.49
N ALA A 209 7.27 3.62 -1.14
CA ALA A 209 6.66 4.14 0.08
C ALA A 209 7.34 3.59 1.36
N ALA A 210 7.64 2.29 1.37
CA ALA A 210 8.33 1.64 2.49
C ALA A 210 9.79 2.14 2.63
N LEU A 211 10.50 2.35 1.51
CA LEU A 211 11.83 2.94 1.50
C LEU A 211 11.83 4.39 2.02
N ALA A 212 10.83 5.18 1.66
CA ALA A 212 10.65 6.53 2.19
C ALA A 212 10.40 6.51 3.71
N LEU A 213 9.57 5.59 4.20
CA LEU A 213 9.37 5.38 5.65
C LEU A 213 10.67 4.94 6.34
N LEU A 214 11.40 3.99 5.75
CA LEU A 214 12.70 3.55 6.29
C LEU A 214 13.68 4.72 6.37
N SER A 215 13.73 5.58 5.34
CA SER A 215 14.67 6.71 5.28
C SER A 215 14.42 7.75 6.39
N SER A 216 13.21 7.85 6.91
CA SER A 216 12.85 8.75 8.02
C SER A 216 13.16 8.16 9.41
N GLN A 217 13.55 6.88 9.49
CA GLN A 217 13.86 6.25 10.77
C GLN A 217 15.22 6.69 11.31
N PRO A 218 15.37 6.79 12.64
CA PRO A 218 16.65 7.09 13.27
C PRO A 218 17.63 5.91 13.15
N GLY A 219 18.93 6.16 13.26
CA GLY A 219 19.97 5.14 13.23
C GLY A 219 20.38 4.71 11.83
N ARG A 220 21.08 3.58 11.72
CA ARG A 220 21.45 2.99 10.44
C ARG A 220 20.26 2.23 9.85
N ARG A 221 20.11 2.29 8.55
CA ARG A 221 18.93 1.85 7.81
C ARG A 221 19.32 0.84 6.75
N PHE A 222 18.77 -0.35 6.85
CA PHE A 222 18.99 -1.46 5.95
C PHE A 222 17.70 -1.89 5.28
N ALA A 223 17.77 -2.35 4.05
CA ALA A 223 16.63 -2.95 3.37
C ALA A 223 16.96 -4.37 2.91
N VAL A 224 15.99 -5.25 2.98
CA VAL A 224 15.97 -6.55 2.30
C VAL A 224 14.82 -6.50 1.31
N LEU A 225 15.16 -6.49 0.03
CA LEU A 225 14.18 -6.40 -1.04
C LEU A 225 14.23 -7.68 -1.88
N GLY A 226 13.09 -8.31 -2.07
CA GLY A 226 12.95 -9.43 -2.97
C GLY A 226 12.20 -9.06 -4.25
N THR A 227 12.04 -10.03 -5.14
CA THR A 227 11.35 -9.89 -6.43
C THR A 227 9.94 -9.34 -6.26
N MET A 228 9.56 -8.43 -7.14
CA MET A 228 8.20 -7.94 -7.34
C MET A 228 7.58 -8.68 -8.53
N LEU A 229 6.57 -9.51 -8.27
CA LEU A 229 5.95 -10.36 -9.28
C LEU A 229 4.90 -9.60 -10.12
N GLU A 230 4.52 -10.18 -11.26
CA GLU A 230 3.46 -9.71 -12.17
C GLU A 230 3.73 -8.36 -12.85
N LEU A 231 4.99 -7.95 -13.00
CA LEU A 231 5.39 -6.69 -13.66
C LEU A 231 5.60 -6.84 -15.18
N GLY A 232 5.61 -8.07 -15.71
CA GLY A 232 5.74 -8.34 -17.15
C GLY A 232 7.01 -7.74 -17.77
N ALA A 233 6.89 -7.15 -18.95
CA ALA A 233 8.02 -6.57 -19.69
C ALA A 233 8.70 -5.40 -18.95
N GLN A 234 8.04 -4.78 -17.97
CA GLN A 234 8.60 -3.68 -17.20
C GLN A 234 9.38 -4.14 -15.95
N SER A 235 9.45 -5.45 -15.70
CA SER A 235 10.02 -6.01 -14.47
C SER A 235 11.43 -5.49 -14.20
N LEU A 236 12.35 -5.62 -15.15
CA LEU A 236 13.74 -5.18 -14.97
C LEU A 236 13.86 -3.70 -14.68
N GLN A 237 13.13 -2.87 -15.42
CA GLN A 237 13.14 -1.41 -15.22
C GLN A 237 12.65 -1.04 -13.81
N LEU A 238 11.50 -1.56 -13.40
CA LEU A 238 10.88 -1.24 -12.12
C LEU A 238 11.69 -1.76 -10.92
N HIS A 239 12.36 -2.91 -11.05
CA HIS A 239 13.31 -3.40 -10.05
C HIS A 239 14.55 -2.49 -9.95
N GLY A 240 15.07 -2.04 -11.09
CA GLY A 240 16.16 -1.06 -11.13
C GLY A 240 15.78 0.26 -10.43
N ASP A 241 14.58 0.77 -10.73
CA ASP A 241 14.10 2.03 -10.16
C ASP A 241 14.00 1.99 -8.62
N VAL A 242 13.47 0.90 -8.04
CA VAL A 242 13.38 0.80 -6.57
C VAL A 242 14.76 0.64 -5.92
N ALA A 243 15.70 -0.06 -6.56
CA ALA A 243 17.06 -0.18 -6.05
C ALA A 243 17.84 1.13 -6.17
N ALA A 244 17.66 1.88 -7.27
CA ALA A 244 18.20 3.22 -7.42
C ALA A 244 17.65 4.18 -6.36
N GLN A 245 16.38 4.07 -6.01
CA GLN A 245 15.78 4.85 -4.92
C GLN A 245 16.42 4.53 -3.56
N ALA A 246 16.69 3.25 -3.26
CA ALA A 246 17.40 2.88 -2.04
C ALA A 246 18.79 3.54 -1.96
N ALA A 247 19.51 3.59 -3.09
CA ALA A 247 20.79 4.29 -3.20
C ALA A 247 20.65 5.81 -3.03
N ALA A 248 19.66 6.43 -3.67
CA ALA A 248 19.38 7.87 -3.58
C ALA A 248 19.03 8.28 -2.14
N LEU A 249 18.35 7.44 -1.39
CA LEU A 249 18.03 7.63 0.03
C LEU A 249 19.23 7.36 0.96
N LYS A 250 20.38 6.97 0.41
CA LYS A 250 21.64 6.72 1.15
C LYS A 250 21.44 5.74 2.31
N LEU A 251 20.80 4.61 2.02
CA LEU A 251 20.70 3.53 3.01
C LEU A 251 22.10 2.99 3.38
N ASP A 252 22.24 2.45 4.58
CA ASP A 252 23.48 1.87 5.06
C ASP A 252 23.78 0.48 4.45
N GLY A 253 22.76 -0.17 3.87
CA GLY A 253 22.92 -1.41 3.13
C GLY A 253 21.63 -1.93 2.51
N LEU A 254 21.80 -2.76 1.49
CA LEU A 254 20.75 -3.45 0.78
C LEU A 254 21.12 -4.93 0.58
N VAL A 255 20.21 -5.82 0.94
CA VAL A 255 20.25 -7.22 0.53
C VAL A 255 19.15 -7.42 -0.51
N VAL A 256 19.52 -7.91 -1.69
CA VAL A 256 18.60 -8.28 -2.75
C VAL A 256 18.39 -9.79 -2.70
N VAL A 257 17.15 -10.24 -2.54
CA VAL A 257 16.76 -11.65 -2.53
C VAL A 257 16.19 -12.02 -3.89
N ASP A 258 17.08 -12.19 -4.83
CA ASP A 258 16.78 -12.60 -6.22
C ASP A 258 18.07 -12.98 -6.94
N GLY A 259 18.18 -14.25 -7.34
CA GLY A 259 19.33 -14.76 -8.10
C GLY A 259 19.24 -14.56 -9.63
N GLY A 260 18.16 -13.94 -10.11
CA GLY A 260 17.87 -13.76 -11.54
C GLY A 260 18.34 -12.44 -12.14
N ASP A 261 17.71 -12.06 -13.24
CA ASP A 261 18.00 -10.83 -13.97
C ASP A 261 17.57 -9.60 -13.18
N GLU A 262 16.45 -9.66 -12.48
CA GLU A 262 15.96 -8.61 -11.60
C GLU A 262 16.98 -8.30 -10.50
N GLY A 263 17.51 -9.32 -9.83
CA GLY A 263 18.54 -9.17 -8.82
C GLY A 263 19.82 -8.54 -9.36
N ARG A 264 20.25 -8.89 -10.58
CA ARG A 264 21.42 -8.28 -11.24
C ARG A 264 21.20 -6.79 -11.52
N VAL A 265 20.02 -6.42 -12.03
CA VAL A 265 19.68 -5.02 -12.31
C VAL A 265 19.60 -4.21 -11.00
N MET A 266 18.97 -4.76 -9.95
CA MET A 266 18.93 -4.12 -8.64
C MET A 266 20.32 -3.89 -8.06
N ALA A 267 21.20 -4.89 -8.13
CA ALA A 267 22.57 -4.77 -7.66
C ALA A 267 23.35 -3.68 -8.41
N HIS A 268 23.18 -3.61 -9.73
CA HIS A 268 23.82 -2.56 -10.53
C HIS A 268 23.31 -1.17 -10.14
N ALA A 269 22.00 -1.00 -10.02
CA ALA A 269 21.38 0.27 -9.67
C ALA A 269 21.72 0.75 -8.25
N ALA A 270 21.97 -0.18 -7.32
CA ALA A 270 22.32 0.09 -5.94
C ALA A 270 23.82 0.04 -5.65
N ALA A 271 24.69 -0.05 -6.65
CA ALA A 271 26.14 -0.26 -6.50
C ALA A 271 26.87 0.84 -5.67
N ALA A 272 26.25 2.02 -5.54
CA ALA A 272 26.79 3.12 -4.73
C ALA A 272 26.56 2.96 -3.21
N LEU A 273 25.79 1.96 -2.78
CA LEU A 273 25.55 1.72 -1.37
C LEU A 273 26.81 1.14 -0.67
N PRO A 274 27.06 1.50 0.60
CA PRO A 274 28.24 1.04 1.32
C PRO A 274 28.25 -0.46 1.59
N ARG A 275 27.07 -1.09 1.61
CA ARG A 275 26.89 -2.54 1.78
C ARG A 275 25.83 -3.04 0.81
N LEU A 276 26.19 -4.02 0.00
CA LEU A 276 25.30 -4.62 -0.99
C LEU A 276 25.58 -6.13 -1.05
N ALA A 277 24.53 -6.91 -0.97
CA ALA A 277 24.59 -8.35 -1.19
C ALA A 277 23.42 -8.79 -2.09
N VAL A 278 23.67 -9.81 -2.91
CA VAL A 278 22.65 -10.49 -3.70
C VAL A 278 22.65 -11.95 -3.28
N VAL A 279 21.50 -12.47 -2.95
CA VAL A 279 21.32 -13.84 -2.46
C VAL A 279 20.14 -14.50 -3.18
N SER A 280 20.10 -15.83 -3.16
CA SER A 280 19.09 -16.58 -3.89
C SER A 280 17.87 -16.97 -3.06
N SER A 281 17.98 -16.90 -1.73
CA SER A 281 16.89 -17.23 -0.81
C SER A 281 16.79 -16.26 0.36
N PRO A 282 15.61 -16.18 1.01
CA PRO A 282 15.49 -15.40 2.25
C PRO A 282 16.49 -15.79 3.33
N GLU A 283 16.75 -17.08 3.48
CA GLU A 283 17.67 -17.62 4.51
C GLU A 283 19.10 -17.17 4.27
N ASP A 284 19.54 -17.11 3.02
CA ASP A 284 20.90 -16.67 2.68
C ASP A 284 21.13 -15.19 3.04
N ALA A 285 20.05 -14.39 3.12
CA ALA A 285 20.15 -13.00 3.54
C ALA A 285 20.57 -12.84 5.01
N ALA A 286 20.41 -13.87 5.83
CA ALA A 286 20.82 -13.83 7.23
C ALA A 286 22.33 -13.65 7.39
N GLN A 287 23.17 -14.24 6.52
CA GLN A 287 24.62 -14.14 6.64
C GLN A 287 25.11 -12.69 6.54
N PRO A 288 24.89 -11.93 5.44
CA PRO A 288 25.36 -10.56 5.35
C PRO A 288 24.72 -9.66 6.40
N LEU A 289 23.46 -9.87 6.77
CA LEU A 289 22.81 -9.08 7.81
C LEU A 289 23.42 -9.30 9.19
N ASN A 290 23.75 -10.53 9.57
CA ASN A 290 24.42 -10.83 10.84
C ASN A 290 25.81 -10.17 10.93
N GLU A 291 26.50 -10.00 9.81
CA GLU A 291 27.79 -9.29 9.76
C GLU A 291 27.64 -7.77 9.87
N TRP A 292 26.56 -7.22 9.31
CA TRP A 292 26.39 -5.76 9.17
C TRP A 292 25.62 -5.11 10.32
N LEU A 293 24.61 -5.81 10.84
CA LEU A 293 23.65 -5.24 11.79
C LEU A 293 24.27 -5.06 13.18
N ARG A 294 23.79 -4.07 13.87
CA ARG A 294 24.14 -3.72 15.25
C ARG A 294 22.91 -3.25 16.00
N ALA A 295 23.00 -3.23 17.31
CA ALA A 295 21.98 -2.67 18.17
C ALA A 295 21.61 -1.23 17.78
N GLY A 296 20.33 -0.96 17.62
CA GLY A 296 19.78 0.34 17.20
C GLY A 296 19.53 0.51 15.70
N ASP A 297 19.86 -0.50 14.89
CA ASP A 297 19.59 -0.47 13.45
C ASP A 297 18.11 -0.70 13.14
N VAL A 298 17.70 -0.20 11.97
CA VAL A 298 16.36 -0.41 11.42
C VAL A 298 16.46 -1.18 10.12
N VAL A 299 15.65 -2.23 9.97
CA VAL A 299 15.64 -3.12 8.79
C VAL A 299 14.24 -3.18 8.20
N LEU A 300 14.12 -2.83 6.93
CA LEU A 300 12.91 -3.06 6.14
C LEU A 300 13.00 -4.42 5.44
N LEU A 301 11.94 -5.21 5.52
CA LEU A 301 11.80 -6.46 4.77
C LEU A 301 10.59 -6.35 3.84
N LYS A 302 10.80 -6.42 2.52
CA LYS A 302 9.71 -6.31 1.54
C LYS A 302 9.95 -7.12 0.28
N ALA A 303 9.00 -7.99 -0.05
CA ALA A 303 8.99 -8.80 -1.27
C ALA A 303 7.57 -9.22 -1.67
N SER A 304 7.40 -9.70 -2.88
CA SER A 304 6.16 -10.39 -3.27
C SER A 304 5.95 -11.66 -2.46
N ARG A 305 4.69 -12.04 -2.26
CA ARG A 305 4.30 -13.19 -1.44
C ARG A 305 5.04 -14.49 -1.78
N GLY A 306 5.31 -14.72 -3.09
CA GLY A 306 6.00 -15.91 -3.57
C GLY A 306 7.47 -16.04 -3.12
N VAL A 307 8.08 -14.94 -2.67
CA VAL A 307 9.47 -14.97 -2.13
C VAL A 307 9.49 -15.55 -0.71
N ALA A 308 8.38 -15.44 0.03
CA ALA A 308 8.26 -15.90 1.42
C ALA A 308 9.32 -15.29 2.36
N LEU A 309 9.52 -13.97 2.22
CA LEU A 309 10.59 -13.24 2.92
C LEU A 309 10.44 -13.24 4.46
N GLU A 310 9.24 -13.54 4.98
CA GLU A 310 8.99 -13.74 6.40
C GLU A 310 9.84 -14.84 7.04
N ARG A 311 10.37 -15.77 6.24
CA ARG A 311 11.26 -16.84 6.69
C ARG A 311 12.60 -16.31 7.19
N LEU A 312 12.98 -15.09 6.83
CA LEU A 312 14.17 -14.42 7.34
C LEU A 312 14.02 -13.93 8.78
N LEU A 313 12.80 -13.55 9.20
CA LEU A 313 12.57 -12.92 10.51
C LEU A 313 13.19 -13.66 11.70
N PRO A 314 13.00 -15.00 11.85
CA PRO A 314 13.59 -15.74 12.98
C PRO A 314 15.12 -15.90 12.90
N LEU A 315 15.74 -15.59 11.76
CA LEU A 315 17.18 -15.76 11.53
C LEU A 315 17.98 -14.47 11.78
N LEU A 316 17.29 -13.35 11.99
CA LEU A 316 17.92 -12.07 12.28
C LEU A 316 18.48 -12.05 13.71
N PRO A 317 19.57 -11.30 13.96
CA PRO A 317 20.18 -11.24 15.27
C PRO A 317 19.27 -10.54 16.30
N SER A 318 19.42 -10.92 17.55
CA SER A 318 18.77 -10.27 18.69
C SER A 318 19.88 -9.72 19.61
N PHE A 319 20.07 -8.39 19.62
CA PHE A 319 21.10 -7.72 20.42
C PHE A 319 20.55 -7.21 21.76
#